data_10b06adff4cee4c6e7104221675f2419
#
_entry.id   10b06adff4cee4c6e7104221675f2419
#
_cell.length_a   1.000
_cell.length_b   1.000
_cell.length_c   1.000
_cell.angle_alpha   90.00
_cell.angle_beta   90.00
_cell.angle_gamma   90.00
#
_symmetry.space_group_name_H-M   'P 1'
#
loop_
_entity.id
_entity.type
_entity.pdbx_description
1 polymer ?
#
loop_
_entity_poly.entity_id
_entity_poly.type
_entity_poly.pdbx_seq_one_letter_code
_entity_poly.pdbx_strand_id
1 'polypeptide(L)'
;EIVGGYNPLKWESHKQAVWGETKDSFIFSFKSKNNFKNPILSPVKNVNYSLYYRDVYGPTFSNDMCMYVKEGDDGLKNYEFCRCKQKSYKEKLRNTEDYFSIEDYEVFQIIKKDDDI
;
A
#
# COMPACT_ATOMS: atom_id res chain seq x y z
N GLU A 1 3.23 1.91 -14.80
CA GLU A 1 3.27 2.63 -13.54
C GLU A 1 3.51 1.67 -12.38
N ILE A 2 4.35 2.07 -11.45
CA ILE A 2 4.60 1.32 -10.23
C ILE A 2 4.10 2.17 -9.05
N VAL A 3 3.23 1.59 -8.23
CA VAL A 3 2.82 2.19 -6.96
C VAL A 3 3.20 1.25 -5.83
N GLY A 4 3.57 1.78 -4.71
CA GLY A 4 3.96 0.98 -3.58
C GLY A 4 3.94 1.75 -2.28
N GLY A 5 4.28 1.05 -1.20
CA GLY A 5 4.32 1.66 0.11
C GLY A 5 5.18 0.89 1.08
N TYR A 6 5.57 1.57 2.14
CA TYR A 6 6.35 1.02 3.24
C TYR A 6 5.51 0.95 4.51
N ASN A 7 5.37 -0.26 5.03
CA ASN A 7 4.74 -0.51 6.33
C ASN A 7 5.84 -0.93 7.33
N PRO A 8 6.20 -0.07 8.29
CA PRO A 8 7.19 -0.45 9.31
C PRO A 8 6.64 -1.39 10.37
N LEU A 9 5.32 -1.58 10.39
CA LEU A 9 4.64 -2.52 11.25
C LEU A 9 4.53 -3.87 10.53
N LYS A 10 3.79 -4.79 11.10
CA LYS A 10 3.56 -6.10 10.51
C LYS A 10 2.20 -6.11 9.80
N TRP A 11 2.14 -6.67 8.59
CA TRP A 11 0.87 -6.95 7.96
C TRP A 11 0.14 -8.06 8.70
N GLU A 12 -1.12 -7.80 9.03
CA GLU A 12 -1.96 -8.73 9.76
C GLU A 12 -3.31 -8.87 9.08
N SER A 13 -3.91 -10.05 9.21
CA SER A 13 -5.25 -10.31 8.70
C SER A 13 -6.25 -10.26 9.86
N HIS A 14 -7.26 -9.42 9.73
CA HIS A 14 -8.31 -9.27 10.73
C HIS A 14 -9.69 -9.40 10.11
N LYS A 15 -10.60 -10.09 10.80
CA LYS A 15 -12.00 -10.20 10.36
C LYS A 15 -12.74 -8.87 10.48
N GLN A 16 -12.34 -8.04 11.43
CA GLN A 16 -12.86 -6.69 11.61
C GLN A 16 -11.79 -5.68 11.22
N ALA A 17 -12.22 -4.50 10.81
CA ALA A 17 -11.32 -3.43 10.44
C ALA A 17 -10.46 -2.99 11.62
N VAL A 18 -9.14 -2.93 11.42
CA VAL A 18 -8.17 -2.46 12.41
C VAL A 18 -7.24 -1.45 11.73
N TRP A 19 -7.04 -0.31 12.38
CA TRP A 19 -6.10 0.70 11.92
C TRP A 19 -4.73 0.48 12.57
N GLY A 20 -3.69 0.60 11.76
CA GLY A 20 -2.31 0.64 12.26
C GLY A 20 -1.83 2.08 12.33
N GLU A 21 -1.18 2.45 13.42
CA GLU A 21 -0.66 3.79 13.65
C GLU A 21 0.86 3.79 13.53
N THR A 22 1.37 4.64 12.67
CA THR A 22 2.81 4.87 12.53
C THR A 22 3.07 6.20 11.86
N LYS A 23 4.12 6.87 12.29
CA LYS A 23 4.61 8.10 11.65
C LYS A 23 5.58 7.82 10.49
N ASP A 24 6.01 6.58 10.34
CA ASP A 24 7.12 6.22 9.45
C ASP A 24 6.68 5.57 8.14
N SER A 25 5.37 5.43 7.93
CA SER A 25 4.83 4.90 6.69
C SER A 25 4.90 5.93 5.57
N PHE A 26 5.16 5.47 4.36
CA PHE A 26 5.06 6.30 3.16
C PHE A 26 4.58 5.46 1.99
N ILE A 27 4.04 6.13 0.99
CA ILE A 27 3.66 5.54 -0.28
C ILE A 27 4.41 6.26 -1.39
N PHE A 28 4.52 5.62 -2.55
CA PHE A 28 5.29 6.16 -3.66
C PHE A 28 4.73 5.72 -5.01
N SER A 29 5.09 6.45 -6.06
CA SER A 29 4.83 6.01 -7.41
C SER A 29 5.99 6.35 -8.35
N PHE A 30 6.21 5.49 -9.33
CA PHE A 30 7.11 5.70 -10.47
C PHE A 30 6.33 5.51 -11.76
N LYS A 31 6.74 6.21 -12.83
CA LYS A 31 6.06 6.11 -14.12
C LYS A 31 6.17 4.70 -14.72
N SER A 32 7.31 4.04 -14.57
CA SER A 32 7.54 2.69 -15.07
C SER A 32 8.77 2.08 -14.43
N LYS A 33 8.99 0.78 -14.69
CA LYS A 33 10.18 0.06 -14.24
C LYS A 33 11.49 0.66 -14.77
N ASN A 34 11.42 1.35 -15.90
CA ASN A 34 12.58 1.92 -16.58
C ASN A 34 12.70 3.43 -16.41
N ASN A 35 11.75 4.07 -15.76
CA ASN A 35 11.74 5.51 -15.57
C ASN A 35 11.49 5.85 -14.11
N PHE A 36 12.57 6.08 -13.38
CA PHE A 36 12.54 6.48 -11.97
C PHE A 36 12.71 7.99 -11.79
N LYS A 37 12.61 8.76 -12.88
CA LYS A 37 12.67 10.22 -12.80
C LYS A 37 11.37 10.77 -12.23
N ASN A 38 11.51 11.78 -11.38
CA ASN A 38 10.37 12.47 -10.76
C ASN A 38 9.39 11.52 -10.06
N PRO A 39 9.89 10.68 -9.13
CA PRO A 39 8.98 9.84 -8.35
C PRO A 39 8.11 10.71 -7.46
N ILE A 40 6.92 10.21 -7.16
CA ILE A 40 6.09 10.78 -6.11
C ILE A 40 6.39 10.01 -4.83
N LEU A 41 6.79 10.72 -3.80
CA LEU A 41 6.98 10.18 -2.46
C LEU A 41 6.02 10.89 -1.52
N SER A 42 5.17 10.12 -0.86
CA SER A 42 4.10 10.65 -0.02
C SER A 42 4.18 10.07 1.38
N PRO A 43 4.80 10.80 2.33
CA PRO A 43 4.80 10.39 3.73
C PRO A 43 3.41 10.49 4.34
N VAL A 44 3.19 9.73 5.40
CA VAL A 44 1.93 9.80 6.14
C VAL A 44 1.77 11.18 6.78
N LYS A 45 0.54 11.70 6.72
CA LYS A 45 0.14 12.94 7.37
C LYS A 45 -0.75 12.65 8.58
N ASN A 46 -1.73 11.79 8.42
CA ASN A 46 -2.65 11.42 9.49
C ASN A 46 -2.22 10.08 10.09
N VAL A 47 -1.37 10.15 11.10
CA VAL A 47 -0.69 8.99 11.71
C VAL A 47 -1.66 7.95 12.23
N ASN A 48 -2.81 8.35 12.75
CA ASN A 48 -3.80 7.43 13.33
C ASN A 48 -4.43 6.52 12.28
N TYR A 49 -4.38 6.90 11.02
CA TYR A 49 -4.99 6.18 9.90
C TYR A 49 -3.98 5.81 8.83
N SER A 50 -2.73 5.55 9.23
CA SER A 50 -1.67 5.26 8.26
C SER A 50 -1.85 3.92 7.56
N LEU A 51 -2.29 2.89 8.26
CA LEU A 51 -2.43 1.54 7.74
C LEU A 51 -3.80 0.98 8.07
N TYR A 52 -4.31 0.09 7.20
CA TYR A 52 -5.60 -0.53 7.40
C TYR A 52 -5.49 -2.05 7.23
N TYR A 53 -5.98 -2.77 8.20
CA TYR A 53 -5.92 -4.23 8.23
C TYR A 53 -7.33 -4.81 8.19
N ARG A 54 -7.57 -5.63 7.20
CA ARG A 54 -8.79 -6.43 7.10
C ARG A 54 -8.54 -7.59 6.15
N ASP A 55 -9.16 -8.74 6.41
CA ASP A 55 -8.96 -9.97 5.65
C ASP A 55 -9.47 -9.90 4.20
N VAL A 56 -10.33 -8.94 3.86
CA VAL A 56 -10.85 -8.74 2.51
C VAL A 56 -10.02 -7.77 1.67
N TYR A 57 -8.95 -7.22 2.24
CA TYR A 57 -8.02 -6.32 1.54
C TYR A 57 -6.62 -6.88 1.56
N GLY A 58 -5.84 -6.53 0.54
CA GLY A 58 -4.40 -6.70 0.55
C GLY A 58 -3.72 -5.56 1.31
N PRO A 59 -2.42 -5.33 1.04
CA PRO A 59 -1.70 -4.20 1.62
C PRO A 59 -2.45 -2.90 1.37
N THR A 60 -2.77 -2.19 2.45
CA THR A 60 -3.64 -1.02 2.38
C THR A 60 -3.07 0.10 3.26
N PHE A 61 -2.81 1.23 2.64
CA PHE A 61 -2.27 2.44 3.26
C PHE A 61 -3.38 3.49 3.30
N SER A 62 -4.29 3.35 4.28
CA SER A 62 -5.51 4.15 4.35
C SER A 62 -6.32 4.02 3.04
N ASN A 63 -6.89 5.11 2.56
CA ASN A 63 -7.51 5.14 1.22
C ASN A 63 -6.53 5.57 0.14
N ASP A 64 -5.32 5.98 0.53
CA ASP A 64 -4.34 6.55 -0.38
C ASP A 64 -3.71 5.51 -1.31
N MET A 65 -3.61 4.27 -0.85
CA MET A 65 -3.29 3.12 -1.69
C MET A 65 -3.99 1.90 -1.11
N CYS A 66 -5.02 1.41 -1.77
CA CYS A 66 -5.85 0.33 -1.28
C CYS A 66 -5.92 -0.80 -2.30
N MET A 67 -5.49 -1.99 -1.90
CA MET A 67 -5.57 -3.19 -2.73
C MET A 67 -6.81 -3.99 -2.36
N TYR A 68 -7.63 -4.28 -3.36
CA TYR A 68 -8.85 -5.05 -3.20
C TYR A 68 -8.65 -6.50 -3.57
N VAL A 69 -9.18 -7.38 -2.75
CA VAL A 69 -9.12 -8.82 -2.93
C VAL A 69 -10.43 -9.29 -3.55
N LYS A 70 -10.30 -10.09 -4.59
CA LYS A 70 -11.44 -10.82 -5.16
C LYS A 70 -11.23 -12.31 -4.89
N GLU A 71 -12.22 -12.96 -4.31
CA GLU A 71 -12.20 -14.40 -4.13
C GLU A 71 -12.70 -15.08 -5.41
N GLY A 72 -11.87 -15.96 -5.96
CA GLY A 72 -12.24 -16.75 -7.14
C GLY A 72 -13.13 -17.94 -6.79
N ASP A 73 -13.64 -18.63 -7.81
CA ASP A 73 -14.48 -19.83 -7.67
C ASP A 73 -13.75 -20.99 -6.98
N ASP A 74 -12.42 -20.96 -7.01
CA ASP A 74 -11.54 -21.94 -6.35
C ASP A 74 -11.28 -21.61 -4.88
N GLY A 75 -11.88 -20.55 -4.34
CA GLY A 75 -11.65 -20.08 -2.98
C GLY A 75 -10.34 -19.33 -2.77
N LEU A 76 -9.55 -19.15 -3.82
CA LEU A 76 -8.30 -18.39 -3.74
C LEU A 76 -8.56 -16.89 -3.84
N LYS A 77 -7.78 -16.13 -3.06
CA LYS A 77 -7.86 -14.66 -3.07
C LYS A 77 -6.89 -14.10 -4.11
N ASN A 78 -7.43 -13.24 -4.99
CA ASN A 78 -6.64 -12.57 -6.00
C ASN A 78 -6.68 -11.05 -5.77
N TYR A 79 -5.52 -10.42 -5.81
CA TYR A 79 -5.41 -8.96 -5.72
C TYR A 79 -5.46 -8.39 -7.13
N GLU A 80 -6.67 -8.02 -7.58
CA GLU A 80 -6.90 -7.62 -8.97
C GLU A 80 -6.93 -6.12 -9.17
N PHE A 81 -7.36 -5.36 -8.14
CA PHE A 81 -7.62 -3.93 -8.30
C PHE A 81 -6.97 -3.13 -7.18
N CYS A 82 -6.53 -1.95 -7.55
CA CYS A 82 -6.01 -0.96 -6.62
C CYS A 82 -6.70 0.38 -6.86
N ARG A 83 -6.77 1.19 -5.83
CA ARG A 83 -7.29 2.54 -5.90
C ARG A 83 -6.42 3.46 -5.04
N CYS A 84 -6.17 4.67 -5.55
CA CYS A 84 -5.43 5.69 -4.83
C CYS A 84 -6.30 6.92 -4.67
N LYS A 85 -6.76 7.18 -3.44
CA LYS A 85 -7.56 8.35 -3.11
C LYS A 85 -6.90 9.08 -1.94
N GLN A 86 -6.36 10.25 -2.17
CA GLN A 86 -5.64 11.00 -1.13
C GLN A 86 -6.53 11.28 0.08
N LYS A 87 -6.05 10.89 1.26
CA LYS A 87 -6.74 11.11 2.52
C LYS A 87 -5.77 11.31 3.68
N SER A 88 -4.93 10.32 3.96
CA SER A 88 -4.07 10.29 5.15
C SER A 88 -2.59 10.52 4.84
N TYR A 89 -2.23 10.61 3.58
CA TYR A 89 -0.87 10.85 3.12
C TYR A 89 -0.77 12.23 2.45
N LYS A 90 0.45 12.79 2.44
CA LYS A 90 0.66 14.19 2.05
C LYS A 90 0.40 14.46 0.57
N GLU A 91 0.75 13.50 -0.30
CA GLU A 91 0.66 13.67 -1.75
C GLU A 91 -0.23 12.59 -2.36
N LYS A 92 -0.98 12.93 -3.39
CA LYS A 92 -1.71 11.94 -4.17
C LYS A 92 -0.76 11.23 -5.13
N LEU A 93 -0.90 9.92 -5.28
CA LEU A 93 -0.06 9.13 -6.17
C LEU A 93 -0.51 9.20 -7.62
N ARG A 94 -1.80 9.38 -7.86
CA ARG A 94 -2.38 9.40 -9.21
C ARG A 94 -3.32 10.58 -9.38
N ASN A 95 -3.49 11.01 -10.61
CA ASN A 95 -4.39 12.09 -10.95
C ASN A 95 -5.86 11.68 -10.96
N THR A 96 -6.15 10.38 -10.97
CA THR A 96 -7.50 9.84 -10.94
C THR A 96 -7.72 9.01 -9.68
N GLU A 97 -8.96 8.91 -9.24
CA GLU A 97 -9.36 8.07 -8.12
C GLU A 97 -10.04 6.78 -8.57
N ASP A 98 -9.98 6.49 -9.87
CA ASP A 98 -10.58 5.29 -10.44
C ASP A 98 -9.82 4.03 -10.03
N TYR A 99 -10.52 2.91 -10.00
CA TYR A 99 -9.88 1.61 -9.82
C TYR A 99 -9.03 1.29 -11.03
N PHE A 100 -7.87 0.69 -10.79
CA PHE A 100 -7.01 0.19 -11.86
C PHE A 100 -6.62 -1.24 -11.59
N SER A 101 -6.38 -1.98 -12.67
CA SER A 101 -5.98 -3.37 -12.60
C SER A 101 -4.55 -3.50 -12.11
N ILE A 102 -4.30 -4.54 -11.33
CA ILE A 102 -2.96 -4.91 -10.89
C ILE A 102 -2.46 -5.99 -11.84
N GLU A 103 -1.39 -5.69 -12.57
CA GLU A 103 -0.75 -6.66 -13.45
C GLU A 103 0.07 -7.66 -12.64
N ASP A 104 0.81 -7.16 -11.66
CA ASP A 104 1.64 -7.96 -10.79
C ASP A 104 1.88 -7.20 -9.48
N TYR A 105 2.17 -7.94 -8.41
CA TYR A 105 2.56 -7.31 -7.15
C TYR A 105 3.59 -8.16 -6.43
N GLU A 106 4.40 -7.49 -5.62
CA GLU A 106 5.43 -8.12 -4.81
C GLU A 106 5.41 -7.54 -3.40
N VAL A 107 5.64 -8.39 -2.41
CA VAL A 107 5.75 -7.98 -1.01
C VAL A 107 7.13 -8.38 -0.51
N PHE A 108 7.86 -7.40 0.02
CA PHE A 108 9.20 -7.61 0.57
C PHE A 108 9.20 -7.29 2.05
N GLN A 109 9.89 -8.11 2.82
CA GLN A 109 10.20 -7.79 4.21
C GLN A 109 11.52 -7.04 4.26
N ILE A 110 11.51 -5.87 4.88
CA ILE A 110 12.74 -5.12 5.10
C ILE A 110 13.37 -5.62 6.40
N ILE A 111 14.54 -6.21 6.27
CA ILE A 111 15.30 -6.71 7.42
C ILE A 111 16.39 -5.69 7.72
N LYS A 112 16.34 -5.12 8.93
CA LYS A 112 17.40 -4.25 9.39
C LYS A 112 18.64 -5.08 9.68
N LYS A 113 19.72 -4.78 8.98
CA LYS A 113 20.99 -5.44 9.22
C LYS A 113 21.58 -4.92 10.53
N ASP A 114 21.84 -5.82 11.46
CA ASP A 114 22.53 -5.46 12.69
C ASP A 114 23.97 -5.08 12.34
N ASP A 115 24.35 -3.88 12.75
CA ASP A 115 25.73 -3.45 12.68
C ASP A 115 26.51 -4.11 13.82
N ASP A 116 26.76 -5.39 13.66
CA ASP A 116 27.65 -6.11 14.56
C ASP A 116 29.08 -5.68 14.27
N ILE A 117 29.60 -4.96 15.18
CA ILE A 117 31.02 -4.60 15.15
C ILE A 117 31.72 -5.35 16.24
#